data_10dfa4a3312ad86e1ab00dac4e3e7ef9
#
_entry.id   10dfa4a3312ad86e1ab00dac4e3e7ef9
#
_cell.length_a   1.000
_cell.length_b   1.000
_cell.length_c   1.000
_cell.angle_alpha   90.00
_cell.angle_beta   90.00
_cell.angle_gamma   90.00
#
_symmetry.space_group_name_H-M   'P 1'
#
loop_
_entity.id
_entity.type
_entity.pdbx_description
1 polymer ?
#
loop_
_entity_poly.entity_id
_entity_poly.type
_entity_poly.pdbx_seq_one_letter_code
_entity_poly.pdbx_strand_id
1 'polypeptide(L)'
;PDYVVSAGKPISIPYNGAVARVLFGPIAYARVRQWIGAGNFDLLHLHEPAIPSISLLACWAAEGPMVGTFHAAAKRQKVIFAIGPILEPAIEKLSVRIAVSEAARLTLTDHLETDAVVVPNGIYAKRYSDGSAQEKWSGNTIGFIGRFEEPRKGLQVLVDALPIIARFAPDVKVFVAGPGDSKDFEKEIDPQLRDRFEFLGKISEQEKADFMSSVSLYVAPNTGGESFGIIL
;
A
#
# COMPACT_ATOMS: atom_id res chain seq x y z
N PRO A 1 5.97 20.64 3.67
CA PRO A 1 4.92 21.54 4.12
C PRO A 1 5.11 21.88 5.59
N ASP A 2 4.85 23.11 6.00
CA ASP A 2 5.13 23.63 7.36
C ASP A 2 4.26 22.96 8.45
N TYR A 3 3.19 22.29 8.04
CA TYR A 3 2.33 21.52 8.95
C TYR A 3 2.81 20.08 9.21
N VAL A 4 3.90 19.64 8.58
CA VAL A 4 4.46 18.30 8.79
C VAL A 4 5.51 18.34 9.89
N VAL A 5 5.25 17.63 10.98
CA VAL A 5 6.16 17.46 12.10
C VAL A 5 6.74 16.05 12.13
N SER A 6 8.06 15.91 12.12
CA SER A 6 8.73 14.63 12.15
C SER A 6 8.97 14.14 13.57
N ALA A 7 8.49 12.95 13.89
CA ALA A 7 8.81 12.28 15.16
C ALA A 7 10.18 11.57 15.14
N GLY A 8 10.84 11.43 13.97
CA GLY A 8 12.15 10.80 13.82
C GLY A 8 12.30 10.00 12.54
N LYS A 9 13.40 9.27 12.42
CA LYS A 9 13.67 8.39 11.26
C LYS A 9 13.07 7.01 11.51
N PRO A 10 12.19 6.50 10.61
CA PRO A 10 11.64 5.16 10.74
C PRO A 10 12.69 4.10 10.37
N ILE A 11 12.50 2.90 10.91
CA ILE A 11 13.23 1.69 10.56
C ILE A 11 12.38 0.90 9.56
N SER A 12 13.00 0.39 8.51
CA SER A 12 12.34 -0.47 7.54
C SER A 12 12.31 -1.91 8.04
N ILE A 13 11.12 -2.49 8.17
CA ILE A 13 10.90 -3.86 8.65
C ILE A 13 10.14 -4.63 7.57
N PRO A 14 10.64 -5.79 7.09
CA PRO A 14 9.86 -6.66 6.22
C PRO A 14 8.59 -7.15 6.94
N TYR A 15 7.44 -6.98 6.30
CA TYR A 15 6.16 -7.37 6.87
C TYR A 15 5.16 -7.75 5.77
N ASN A 16 4.63 -8.96 5.79
CA ASN A 16 3.64 -9.46 4.83
C ASN A 16 4.03 -9.31 3.35
N GLY A 17 5.31 -9.56 3.01
CA GLY A 17 5.79 -9.39 1.64
C GLY A 17 5.89 -7.93 1.18
N ALA A 18 5.81 -6.98 2.11
CA ALA A 18 6.03 -5.56 1.93
C ALA A 18 7.07 -5.03 2.93
N VAL A 19 7.47 -3.77 2.80
CA VAL A 19 8.35 -3.09 3.76
C VAL A 19 7.52 -2.08 4.55
N ALA A 20 7.31 -2.37 5.85
CA ALA A 20 6.74 -1.42 6.80
C ALA A 20 7.83 -0.46 7.30
N ARG A 21 7.52 0.83 7.33
CA ARG A 21 8.38 1.86 7.95
C ARG A 21 7.88 2.15 9.35
N VAL A 22 8.56 1.63 10.35
CA VAL A 22 8.12 1.69 11.74
C VAL A 22 9.00 2.64 12.54
N LEU A 23 8.38 3.50 13.31
CA LEU A 23 9.02 4.31 14.34
C LEU A 23 8.30 4.06 15.67
N PHE A 24 9.03 3.47 16.62
CA PHE A 24 8.49 3.10 17.92
C PHE A 24 9.59 3.20 18.99
N GLY A 25 9.20 3.48 20.24
CA GLY A 25 10.12 3.53 21.38
C GLY A 25 10.01 4.82 22.20
N PRO A 26 10.75 4.93 23.29
CA PRO A 26 10.58 6.00 24.28
C PRO A 26 10.85 7.41 23.73
N ILE A 27 11.83 7.57 22.86
CA ILE A 27 12.13 8.87 22.23
C ILE A 27 11.00 9.31 21.30
N ALA A 28 10.47 8.38 20.48
CA ALA A 28 9.33 8.65 19.63
C ALA A 28 8.09 8.99 20.45
N TYR A 29 7.85 8.24 21.53
CA TYR A 29 6.75 8.51 22.46
C TYR A 29 6.83 9.92 23.06
N ALA A 30 8.00 10.33 23.57
CA ALA A 30 8.18 11.65 24.15
C ALA A 30 7.89 12.77 23.15
N ARG A 31 8.36 12.61 21.90
CA ARG A 31 8.10 13.58 20.81
C ARG A 31 6.62 13.65 20.42
N VAL A 32 5.96 12.50 20.29
CA VAL A 32 4.52 12.43 19.98
C VAL A 32 3.72 13.08 21.10
N ARG A 33 4.02 12.77 22.37
CA ARG A 33 3.36 13.36 23.53
C ARG A 33 3.54 14.88 23.58
N GLN A 34 4.76 15.36 23.33
CA GLN A 34 5.04 16.81 23.28
C GLN A 34 4.25 17.49 22.15
N TRP A 35 4.20 16.87 20.97
CA TRP A 35 3.47 17.40 19.84
C TRP A 35 1.95 17.47 20.12
N ILE A 36 1.38 16.42 20.71
CA ILE A 36 -0.04 16.39 21.09
C ILE A 36 -0.33 17.51 22.12
N GLY A 37 0.51 17.64 23.15
CA GLY A 37 0.31 18.65 24.19
C GLY A 37 0.47 20.09 23.71
N ALA A 38 1.28 20.32 22.68
CA ALA A 38 1.48 21.65 22.10
C ALA A 38 0.44 22.02 21.04
N GLY A 39 -0.20 21.02 20.42
CA GLY A 39 -1.04 21.23 19.24
C GLY A 39 -2.47 21.70 19.53
N ASN A 40 -2.95 21.58 20.78
CA ASN A 40 -4.35 21.90 21.16
C ASN A 40 -5.40 21.35 20.16
N PHE A 41 -5.23 20.07 19.78
CA PHE A 41 -6.08 19.45 18.79
C PHE A 41 -7.45 19.12 19.37
N ASP A 42 -8.53 19.43 18.64
CA ASP A 42 -9.89 19.03 18.96
C ASP A 42 -10.10 17.53 18.79
N LEU A 43 -9.35 16.92 17.84
CA LEU A 43 -9.45 15.51 17.49
C LEU A 43 -8.12 15.02 16.89
N LEU A 44 -7.75 13.79 17.20
CA LEU A 44 -6.63 13.11 16.54
C LEU A 44 -7.14 12.04 15.58
N HIS A 45 -6.65 12.07 14.34
CA HIS A 45 -6.90 11.01 13.37
C HIS A 45 -5.63 10.16 13.21
N LEU A 46 -5.73 8.90 13.56
CA LEU A 46 -4.62 7.96 13.60
C LEU A 46 -4.77 6.92 12.48
N HIS A 47 -3.66 6.62 11.78
CA HIS A 47 -3.63 5.58 10.75
C HIS A 47 -2.86 4.36 11.25
N GLU A 48 -3.46 3.16 11.12
CA GLU A 48 -2.90 1.87 11.57
C GLU A 48 -2.46 1.87 13.05
N PRO A 49 -3.33 2.24 14.00
CA PRO A 49 -2.94 2.26 15.41
C PRO A 49 -2.79 0.87 16.03
N ALA A 50 -3.14 -0.22 15.31
CA ALA A 50 -3.01 -1.60 15.79
C ALA A 50 -1.64 -2.23 15.55
N ILE A 51 -0.67 -1.47 15.04
CA ILE A 51 0.71 -1.94 14.87
C ILE A 51 1.67 -1.06 15.68
N PRO A 52 2.81 -1.62 16.16
CA PRO A 52 3.84 -0.84 16.85
C PRO A 52 4.35 0.30 15.95
N SER A 53 3.83 1.50 16.16
CA SER A 53 4.07 2.68 15.34
C SER A 53 3.86 3.97 16.13
N ILE A 54 4.12 5.11 15.51
CA ILE A 54 3.80 6.42 16.12
C ILE A 54 2.30 6.59 16.39
N SER A 55 1.43 5.95 15.59
CA SER A 55 -0.01 5.98 15.80
C SER A 55 -0.43 5.26 17.07
N LEU A 56 0.17 4.11 17.39
CA LEU A 56 -0.05 3.42 18.66
C LEU A 56 0.49 4.25 19.83
N LEU A 57 1.66 4.87 19.68
CA LEU A 57 2.21 5.77 20.71
C LEU A 57 1.30 6.97 20.95
N ALA A 58 0.69 7.53 19.90
CA ALA A 58 -0.29 8.61 20.03
C ALA A 58 -1.57 8.13 20.74
N CYS A 59 -2.05 6.92 20.45
CA CYS A 59 -3.17 6.29 21.16
C CYS A 59 -2.91 6.22 22.68
N TRP A 60 -1.69 5.84 23.08
CA TRP A 60 -1.33 5.79 24.51
C TRP A 60 -1.20 7.17 25.13
N ALA A 61 -0.66 8.15 24.39
CA ALA A 61 -0.36 9.48 24.89
C ALA A 61 -1.57 10.42 24.96
N ALA A 62 -2.54 10.23 24.08
CA ALA A 62 -3.69 11.13 23.95
C ALA A 62 -4.79 10.82 24.98
N GLU A 63 -5.49 11.87 25.41
CA GLU A 63 -6.65 11.80 26.32
C GLU A 63 -7.95 12.30 25.66
N GLY A 64 -7.84 13.03 24.54
CA GLY A 64 -8.98 13.58 23.79
C GLY A 64 -9.61 12.61 22.79
N PRO A 65 -10.61 13.07 22.02
CA PRO A 65 -11.26 12.26 21.00
C PRO A 65 -10.30 11.77 19.92
N MET A 66 -10.41 10.51 19.54
CA MET A 66 -9.56 9.90 18.51
C MET A 66 -10.38 9.11 17.49
N VAL A 67 -9.99 9.22 16.22
CA VAL A 67 -10.44 8.36 15.13
C VAL A 67 -9.28 7.49 14.67
N GLY A 68 -9.50 6.20 14.53
CA GLY A 68 -8.52 5.26 13.99
C GLY A 68 -8.94 4.75 12.62
N THR A 69 -8.09 4.88 11.60
CA THR A 69 -8.32 4.26 10.30
C THR A 69 -7.37 3.09 10.07
N PHE A 70 -7.94 1.94 9.71
CA PHE A 70 -7.24 0.68 9.49
C PHE A 70 -7.21 0.36 8.00
N HIS A 71 -6.00 0.16 7.49
CA HIS A 71 -5.75 -0.05 6.05
C HIS A 71 -5.32 -1.48 5.73
N ALA A 72 -4.84 -2.24 6.71
CA ALA A 72 -4.30 -3.56 6.49
C ALA A 72 -5.41 -4.62 6.37
N ALA A 73 -5.31 -5.47 5.33
CA ALA A 73 -5.99 -6.74 5.29
C ALA A 73 -4.97 -7.85 5.54
N ALA A 74 -5.06 -8.52 6.66
CA ALA A 74 -4.13 -9.58 7.05
C ALA A 74 -4.91 -10.87 7.31
N LYS A 75 -4.45 -11.98 6.71
CA LYS A 75 -4.89 -13.31 7.15
C LYS A 75 -4.41 -13.51 8.59
N ARG A 76 -5.15 -14.28 9.40
CA ARG A 76 -4.86 -14.59 10.81
C ARG A 76 -3.37 -14.64 11.11
N GLN A 77 -2.87 -13.65 11.86
CA GLN A 77 -1.46 -13.57 12.24
C GLN A 77 -1.34 -13.86 13.74
N LYS A 78 -0.61 -14.92 14.05
CA LYS A 78 -0.31 -15.30 15.44
C LYS A 78 0.34 -14.16 16.24
N VAL A 79 1.06 -13.26 15.57
CA VAL A 79 1.71 -12.11 16.21
C VAL A 79 0.70 -11.09 16.71
N ILE A 80 -0.30 -10.71 15.90
CA ILE A 80 -1.33 -9.74 16.31
C ILE A 80 -2.15 -10.32 17.49
N PHE A 81 -2.47 -11.59 17.41
CA PHE A 81 -3.16 -12.29 18.51
C PHE A 81 -2.34 -12.28 19.82
N ALA A 82 -1.02 -12.51 19.73
CA ALA A 82 -0.14 -12.52 20.90
C ALA A 82 0.03 -11.15 21.57
N ILE A 83 -0.06 -10.05 20.81
CA ILE A 83 0.03 -8.68 21.32
C ILE A 83 -1.34 -8.01 21.56
N GLY A 84 -2.42 -8.70 21.25
CA GLY A 84 -3.81 -8.24 21.46
C GLY A 84 -4.04 -7.57 22.80
N PRO A 85 -3.72 -8.21 23.94
CA PRO A 85 -3.92 -7.63 25.27
C PRO A 85 -3.21 -6.29 25.51
N ILE A 86 -2.16 -5.98 24.74
CA ILE A 86 -1.44 -4.69 24.79
C ILE A 86 -2.10 -3.66 23.88
N LEU A 87 -2.70 -4.12 22.78
CA LEU A 87 -3.34 -3.26 21.79
C LEU A 87 -4.76 -2.87 22.16
N GLU A 88 -5.54 -3.82 22.71
CA GLU A 88 -6.95 -3.63 23.04
C GLU A 88 -7.23 -2.35 23.85
N PRO A 89 -6.53 -2.06 24.96
CA PRO A 89 -6.79 -0.85 25.71
C PRO A 89 -6.53 0.44 24.93
N ALA A 90 -5.63 0.41 23.95
CA ALA A 90 -5.37 1.55 23.08
C ALA A 90 -6.47 1.71 22.04
N ILE A 91 -6.93 0.60 21.45
CA ILE A 91 -7.97 0.59 20.43
C ILE A 91 -9.34 0.95 21.02
N GLU A 92 -9.62 0.56 22.26
CA GLU A 92 -10.82 0.94 22.99
C GLU A 92 -10.93 2.43 23.25
N LYS A 93 -9.82 3.16 23.38
CA LYS A 93 -9.80 4.64 23.49
C LYS A 93 -10.29 5.34 22.22
N LEU A 94 -10.32 4.67 21.08
CA LEU A 94 -10.78 5.28 19.83
C LEU A 94 -12.29 5.52 19.87
N SER A 95 -12.70 6.76 19.73
CA SER A 95 -14.10 7.16 19.64
C SER A 95 -14.78 6.59 18.39
N VAL A 96 -14.05 6.52 17.28
CA VAL A 96 -14.50 5.93 16.02
C VAL A 96 -13.40 5.09 15.41
N ARG A 97 -13.76 3.94 14.87
CA ARG A 97 -12.91 3.04 14.09
C ARG A 97 -13.42 2.99 12.65
N ILE A 98 -12.53 3.24 11.71
CA ILE A 98 -12.78 3.21 10.27
C ILE A 98 -11.94 2.11 9.66
N ALA A 99 -12.53 1.27 8.82
CA ALA A 99 -11.81 0.34 7.95
C ALA A 99 -11.98 0.75 6.49
N VAL A 100 -10.91 0.72 5.71
CA VAL A 100 -10.96 1.16 4.30
C VAL A 100 -11.63 0.15 3.37
N SER A 101 -11.93 -1.04 3.86
CA SER A 101 -12.62 -2.11 3.12
C SER A 101 -13.21 -3.12 4.08
N GLU A 102 -14.08 -3.98 3.58
CA GLU A 102 -14.59 -5.11 4.37
C GLU A 102 -13.46 -6.08 4.75
N ALA A 103 -12.46 -6.27 3.90
CA ALA A 103 -11.29 -7.10 4.22
C ALA A 103 -10.47 -6.52 5.38
N ALA A 104 -10.31 -5.21 5.45
CA ALA A 104 -9.67 -4.53 6.58
C ALA A 104 -10.54 -4.61 7.85
N ARG A 105 -11.87 -4.46 7.73
CA ARG A 105 -12.82 -4.61 8.84
C ARG A 105 -12.78 -6.01 9.45
N LEU A 106 -12.82 -7.05 8.61
CA LEU A 106 -12.71 -8.45 9.07
C LEU A 106 -11.38 -8.73 9.78
N THR A 107 -10.29 -8.05 9.38
CA THR A 107 -9.02 -8.14 10.10
C THR A 107 -9.14 -7.65 11.55
N LEU A 108 -9.89 -6.59 11.81
CA LEU A 108 -10.14 -6.10 13.17
C LEU A 108 -11.00 -7.06 13.98
N THR A 109 -12.09 -7.53 13.41
CA THR A 109 -13.01 -8.45 14.11
C THR A 109 -12.34 -9.77 14.44
N ASP A 110 -11.50 -10.28 13.54
CA ASP A 110 -10.83 -11.57 13.71
C ASP A 110 -9.66 -11.54 14.72
N HIS A 111 -9.04 -10.36 14.92
CA HIS A 111 -7.81 -10.27 15.71
C HIS A 111 -7.96 -9.47 17.01
N LEU A 112 -8.86 -8.48 17.05
CA LEU A 112 -9.00 -7.53 18.15
C LEU A 112 -10.42 -7.49 18.73
N GLU A 113 -11.28 -8.41 18.33
CA GLU A 113 -12.67 -8.51 18.77
C GLU A 113 -13.45 -7.18 18.74
N THR A 114 -13.05 -6.29 17.84
CA THR A 114 -13.64 -4.95 17.71
C THR A 114 -14.14 -4.74 16.29
N ASP A 115 -15.09 -3.83 16.11
CA ASP A 115 -15.71 -3.52 14.83
C ASP A 115 -15.39 -2.10 14.35
N ALA A 116 -15.55 -1.84 13.05
CA ALA A 116 -15.30 -0.57 12.42
C ALA A 116 -16.32 -0.24 11.34
N VAL A 117 -16.56 1.04 11.11
CA VAL A 117 -17.34 1.51 9.97
C VAL A 117 -16.49 1.43 8.71
N VAL A 118 -17.04 0.86 7.64
CA VAL A 118 -16.33 0.81 6.34
C VAL A 118 -16.48 2.14 5.62
N VAL A 119 -15.34 2.82 5.43
CA VAL A 119 -15.23 4.04 4.63
C VAL A 119 -14.13 3.83 3.60
N PRO A 120 -14.48 3.61 2.33
CA PRO A 120 -13.51 3.37 1.27
C PRO A 120 -12.53 4.53 1.07
N ASN A 121 -11.31 4.21 0.62
CA ASN A 121 -10.35 5.25 0.24
C ASN A 121 -10.89 6.06 -0.94
N GLY A 122 -10.75 7.38 -0.87
CA GLY A 122 -11.02 8.29 -1.98
C GLY A 122 -9.80 8.48 -2.88
N ILE A 123 -10.04 8.71 -4.16
CA ILE A 123 -9.02 9.10 -5.14
C ILE A 123 -9.47 10.33 -5.92
N TYR A 124 -8.51 11.10 -6.41
CA TYR A 124 -8.78 12.19 -7.34
C TYR A 124 -8.91 11.63 -8.77
N ALA A 125 -10.10 11.12 -9.13
CA ALA A 125 -10.36 10.48 -10.42
C ALA A 125 -9.96 11.38 -11.60
N LYS A 126 -10.19 12.69 -11.49
CA LYS A 126 -9.83 13.67 -12.52
C LYS A 126 -8.34 13.62 -12.88
N ARG A 127 -7.44 13.36 -11.92
CA ARG A 127 -6.00 13.23 -12.18
C ARG A 127 -5.70 12.15 -13.22
N TYR A 128 -6.45 11.07 -13.20
CA TYR A 128 -6.24 9.92 -14.11
C TYR A 128 -7.03 10.09 -15.41
N SER A 129 -8.22 10.69 -15.37
CA SER A 129 -8.99 10.98 -16.58
C SER A 129 -8.36 12.06 -17.48
N ASP A 130 -7.53 12.93 -16.90
CA ASP A 130 -6.80 13.98 -17.62
C ASP A 130 -5.46 13.48 -18.22
N GLY A 131 -5.16 12.17 -18.10
CA GLY A 131 -3.97 11.55 -18.72
C GLY A 131 -4.02 11.61 -20.25
N SER A 132 -2.89 11.92 -20.86
CA SER A 132 -2.74 12.00 -22.33
C SER A 132 -2.07 10.75 -22.85
N ALA A 133 -2.69 10.08 -23.81
CA ALA A 133 -2.11 8.89 -24.44
C ALA A 133 -0.77 9.21 -25.11
N GLN A 134 0.25 8.42 -24.82
CA GLN A 134 1.61 8.55 -25.33
C GLN A 134 1.88 7.45 -26.36
N GLU A 135 2.35 7.80 -27.54
CA GLU A 135 2.65 6.84 -28.62
C GLU A 135 3.61 5.72 -28.17
N LYS A 136 4.62 6.08 -27.36
CA LYS A 136 5.63 5.14 -26.83
C LYS A 136 5.06 3.97 -26.01
N TRP A 137 3.84 4.12 -25.48
CA TRP A 137 3.15 3.08 -24.66
C TRP A 137 1.89 2.57 -25.35
N SER A 138 1.59 3.03 -26.55
CA SER A 138 0.40 2.66 -27.31
C SER A 138 0.62 1.40 -28.14
N GLY A 139 -0.44 0.86 -28.73
CA GLY A 139 -0.43 -0.35 -29.55
C GLY A 139 -0.87 -1.59 -28.75
N ASN A 140 -0.40 -2.77 -29.11
CA ASN A 140 -0.73 -4.02 -28.43
C ASN A 140 0.10 -4.17 -27.15
N THR A 141 -0.33 -3.51 -26.08
CA THR A 141 0.48 -3.32 -24.88
C THR A 141 -0.23 -3.72 -23.60
N ILE A 142 0.52 -4.29 -22.67
CA ILE A 142 0.10 -4.60 -21.29
C ILE A 142 0.90 -3.72 -20.33
N GLY A 143 0.20 -3.00 -19.46
CA GLY A 143 0.78 -2.19 -18.41
C GLY A 143 0.67 -2.84 -17.03
N PHE A 144 1.76 -2.79 -16.26
CA PHE A 144 1.80 -3.12 -14.84
C PHE A 144 2.35 -1.93 -14.06
N ILE A 145 1.73 -1.58 -12.93
CA ILE A 145 2.23 -0.54 -12.01
C ILE A 145 2.30 -1.11 -10.60
N GLY A 146 3.48 -1.12 -10.00
CA GLY A 146 3.63 -1.58 -8.63
C GLY A 146 5.09 -1.77 -8.21
N ARG A 147 5.28 -2.08 -6.93
CA ARG A 147 6.56 -2.56 -6.41
C ARG A 147 6.71 -4.02 -6.84
N PHE A 148 7.25 -4.23 -8.01
CA PHE A 148 7.28 -5.56 -8.62
C PHE A 148 8.16 -6.58 -7.89
N GLU A 149 9.10 -6.14 -7.04
CA GLU A 149 9.86 -7.01 -6.14
C GLU A 149 9.00 -7.60 -4.99
N GLU A 150 7.83 -7.05 -4.72
CA GLU A 150 6.91 -7.62 -3.74
C GLU A 150 6.12 -8.78 -4.39
N PRO A 151 6.34 -10.06 -3.98
CA PRO A 151 5.71 -11.22 -4.64
C PRO A 151 4.18 -11.13 -4.70
N ARG A 152 3.58 -10.50 -3.68
CA ARG A 152 2.13 -10.29 -3.63
C ARG A 152 1.58 -9.39 -4.74
N LYS A 153 2.40 -8.57 -5.39
CA LYS A 153 2.00 -7.73 -6.53
C LYS A 153 1.86 -8.52 -7.82
N GLY A 154 2.44 -9.73 -7.85
CA GLY A 154 2.13 -10.73 -8.86
C GLY A 154 2.77 -10.49 -10.22
N LEU A 155 3.86 -9.70 -10.34
CA LEU A 155 4.55 -9.57 -11.63
C LEU A 155 4.95 -10.93 -12.19
N GLN A 156 5.33 -11.89 -11.33
CA GLN A 156 5.66 -13.25 -11.75
C GLN A 156 4.52 -13.94 -12.50
N VAL A 157 3.27 -13.72 -12.07
CA VAL A 157 2.09 -14.28 -12.76
C VAL A 157 2.01 -13.76 -14.20
N LEU A 158 2.34 -12.49 -14.43
CA LEU A 158 2.38 -11.91 -15.77
C LEU A 158 3.56 -12.46 -16.60
N VAL A 159 4.72 -12.63 -15.99
CA VAL A 159 5.90 -13.27 -16.63
C VAL A 159 5.57 -14.69 -17.07
N ASP A 160 4.95 -15.49 -16.20
CA ASP A 160 4.57 -16.88 -16.49
C ASP A 160 3.47 -16.97 -17.54
N ALA A 161 2.57 -15.99 -17.61
CA ALA A 161 1.50 -15.94 -18.59
C ALA A 161 1.96 -15.49 -19.99
N LEU A 162 3.06 -14.74 -20.09
CA LEU A 162 3.47 -14.13 -21.35
C LEU A 162 3.73 -15.13 -22.49
N PRO A 163 4.32 -16.33 -22.30
CA PRO A 163 4.46 -17.32 -23.37
C PRO A 163 3.11 -17.77 -23.97
N ILE A 164 2.08 -17.79 -23.14
CA ILE A 164 0.71 -18.13 -23.60
C ILE A 164 0.12 -16.94 -24.35
N ILE A 165 0.22 -15.72 -23.79
CA ILE A 165 -0.29 -14.50 -24.40
C ILE A 165 0.36 -14.27 -25.77
N ALA A 166 1.66 -14.45 -25.90
CA ALA A 166 2.41 -14.24 -27.12
C ALA A 166 2.00 -15.17 -28.28
N ARG A 167 1.34 -16.29 -27.98
CA ARG A 167 0.75 -17.19 -29.03
C ARG A 167 -0.46 -16.56 -29.71
N PHE A 168 -1.21 -15.71 -29.00
CA PHE A 168 -2.41 -15.05 -29.50
C PHE A 168 -2.14 -13.59 -29.91
N ALA A 169 -1.13 -12.97 -29.32
CA ALA A 169 -0.70 -11.61 -29.58
C ALA A 169 0.84 -11.55 -29.79
N PRO A 170 1.30 -11.92 -31.02
CA PRO A 170 2.73 -12.08 -31.29
C PRO A 170 3.57 -10.82 -31.16
N ASP A 171 2.96 -9.65 -31.20
CA ASP A 171 3.57 -8.32 -31.13
C ASP A 171 3.38 -7.63 -29.77
N VAL A 172 2.78 -8.33 -28.78
CA VAL A 172 2.52 -7.74 -27.47
C VAL A 172 3.79 -7.26 -26.78
N LYS A 173 3.72 -6.08 -26.18
CA LYS A 173 4.75 -5.53 -25.29
C LYS A 173 4.21 -5.38 -23.88
N VAL A 174 5.08 -5.53 -22.89
CA VAL A 174 4.76 -5.42 -21.47
C VAL A 174 5.59 -4.29 -20.87
N PHE A 175 4.94 -3.28 -20.35
CA PHE A 175 5.57 -2.17 -19.65
C PHE A 175 5.37 -2.32 -18.16
N VAL A 176 6.48 -2.31 -17.40
CA VAL A 176 6.48 -2.46 -15.95
C VAL A 176 6.96 -1.17 -15.31
N ALA A 177 6.05 -0.44 -14.67
CA ALA A 177 6.34 0.79 -13.95
C ALA A 177 6.35 0.56 -12.43
N GLY A 178 7.35 1.11 -11.76
CA GLY A 178 7.49 1.05 -10.31
C GLY A 178 8.93 0.93 -9.85
N PRO A 179 9.18 1.14 -8.55
CA PRO A 179 10.52 0.93 -8.00
C PRO A 179 10.84 -0.56 -7.87
N GLY A 180 12.09 -0.92 -8.12
CA GLY A 180 12.64 -2.26 -7.99
C GLY A 180 13.87 -2.45 -8.87
N ASP A 181 14.64 -3.54 -8.64
CA ASP A 181 15.71 -3.99 -9.54
C ASP A 181 15.14 -5.07 -10.47
N SER A 182 15.15 -4.81 -11.77
CA SER A 182 14.61 -5.71 -12.80
C SER A 182 15.47 -6.96 -13.05
N LYS A 183 16.74 -6.92 -12.65
CA LYS A 183 17.75 -7.93 -13.02
C LYS A 183 17.37 -9.38 -12.69
N ASP A 184 16.68 -9.59 -11.58
CA ASP A 184 16.28 -10.94 -11.19
C ASP A 184 15.09 -11.42 -12.03
N PHE A 185 14.10 -10.54 -12.26
CA PHE A 185 12.97 -10.85 -13.16
C PHE A 185 13.43 -11.06 -14.60
N GLU A 186 14.37 -10.26 -15.10
CA GLU A 186 14.92 -10.42 -16.46
C GLU A 186 15.56 -11.80 -16.69
N LYS A 187 16.11 -12.43 -15.63
CA LYS A 187 16.65 -13.80 -15.70
C LYS A 187 15.55 -14.86 -15.81
N GLU A 188 14.40 -14.61 -15.19
CA GLU A 188 13.27 -15.54 -15.18
C GLU A 188 12.42 -15.45 -16.45
N ILE A 189 12.49 -14.34 -17.17
CA ILE A 189 11.79 -14.17 -18.45
C ILE A 189 12.47 -15.06 -19.51
N ASP A 190 11.62 -15.80 -20.26
CA ASP A 190 12.09 -16.56 -21.43
C ASP A 190 12.98 -15.67 -22.34
N PRO A 191 14.20 -16.08 -22.65
CA PRO A 191 15.12 -15.29 -23.48
C PRO A 191 14.50 -14.81 -24.81
N GLN A 192 13.59 -15.55 -25.41
CA GLN A 192 12.90 -15.18 -26.66
C GLN A 192 11.84 -14.10 -26.46
N LEU A 193 11.43 -13.84 -25.21
CA LEU A 193 10.40 -12.88 -24.86
C LEU A 193 10.92 -11.66 -24.09
N ARG A 194 12.23 -11.60 -23.78
CA ARG A 194 12.84 -10.50 -23.02
C ARG A 194 12.63 -9.15 -23.65
N ASP A 195 12.79 -9.06 -24.95
CA ASP A 195 12.64 -7.82 -25.71
C ASP A 195 11.20 -7.26 -25.71
N ARG A 196 10.25 -8.04 -25.17
CA ARG A 196 8.86 -7.61 -25.00
C ARG A 196 8.62 -6.89 -23.68
N PHE A 197 9.51 -7.07 -22.69
CA PHE A 197 9.43 -6.38 -21.42
C PHE A 197 10.26 -5.09 -21.45
N GLU A 198 9.66 -4.00 -20.95
CA GLU A 198 10.34 -2.75 -20.70
C GLU A 198 10.07 -2.31 -19.26
N PHE A 199 11.13 -2.23 -18.46
CA PHE A 199 11.07 -1.77 -17.08
C PHE A 199 11.32 -0.27 -17.02
N LEU A 200 10.28 0.51 -16.74
CA LEU A 200 10.30 1.96 -16.74
C LEU A 200 10.89 2.59 -15.48
N GLY A 201 11.08 1.75 -14.42
CA GLY A 201 11.43 2.27 -13.11
C GLY A 201 10.31 3.12 -12.50
N LYS A 202 10.69 4.02 -11.60
CA LYS A 202 9.73 4.91 -10.94
C LYS A 202 9.29 6.02 -11.88
N ILE A 203 8.01 6.08 -12.18
CA ILE A 203 7.38 7.15 -12.97
C ILE A 203 6.68 8.18 -12.06
N SER A 204 6.51 9.40 -12.53
CA SER A 204 5.79 10.47 -11.84
C SER A 204 4.28 10.22 -11.81
N GLU A 205 3.54 10.99 -11.02
CA GLU A 205 2.08 10.88 -10.98
C GLU A 205 1.41 11.29 -12.30
N GLN A 206 2.00 12.25 -13.04
CA GLN A 206 1.52 12.61 -14.35
C GLN A 206 1.81 11.50 -15.37
N GLU A 207 3.03 10.99 -15.41
CA GLU A 207 3.38 9.87 -16.28
C GLU A 207 2.53 8.62 -15.98
N LYS A 208 2.11 8.41 -14.74
CA LYS A 208 1.21 7.31 -14.37
C LYS A 208 -0.17 7.48 -15.03
N ALA A 209 -0.73 8.69 -15.03
CA ALA A 209 -2.00 8.97 -15.68
C ALA A 209 -1.88 8.78 -17.21
N ASP A 210 -0.81 9.31 -17.80
CA ASP A 210 -0.53 9.17 -19.23
C ASP A 210 -0.32 7.69 -19.61
N PHE A 211 0.41 6.94 -18.79
CA PHE A 211 0.65 5.52 -18.98
C PHE A 211 -0.65 4.72 -18.98
N MET A 212 -1.51 4.93 -17.97
CA MET A 212 -2.80 4.24 -17.88
C MET A 212 -3.74 4.60 -19.03
N SER A 213 -3.63 5.82 -19.58
CA SER A 213 -4.39 6.24 -20.76
C SER A 213 -3.82 5.70 -22.08
N SER A 214 -2.59 5.16 -22.07
CA SER A 214 -1.87 4.72 -23.28
C SER A 214 -1.93 3.22 -23.50
N VAL A 215 -1.76 2.42 -22.43
CA VAL A 215 -1.69 0.95 -22.56
C VAL A 215 -3.05 0.36 -22.94
N SER A 216 -3.03 -0.68 -23.78
CA SER A 216 -4.28 -1.34 -24.21
C SER A 216 -4.95 -2.11 -23.09
N LEU A 217 -4.16 -2.66 -22.18
CA LEU A 217 -4.63 -3.42 -21.02
C LEU A 217 -3.77 -3.10 -19.81
N TYR A 218 -4.40 -2.71 -18.72
CA TYR A 218 -3.75 -2.64 -17.40
C TYR A 218 -3.98 -3.95 -16.65
N VAL A 219 -2.92 -4.51 -16.06
CA VAL A 219 -2.97 -5.77 -15.31
C VAL A 219 -2.40 -5.58 -13.92
N ALA A 220 -3.18 -5.93 -12.91
CA ALA A 220 -2.78 -5.97 -11.51
C ALA A 220 -3.01 -7.39 -10.93
N PRO A 221 -2.12 -8.36 -11.21
CA PRO A 221 -2.32 -9.77 -10.90
C PRO A 221 -1.96 -10.10 -9.44
N ASN A 222 -2.44 -9.29 -8.50
CA ASN A 222 -2.12 -9.42 -7.09
C ASN A 222 -2.52 -10.79 -6.55
N THR A 223 -1.59 -11.47 -5.87
CA THR A 223 -1.80 -12.83 -5.32
C THR A 223 -2.32 -12.82 -3.88
N GLY A 224 -2.45 -11.65 -3.26
CA GLY A 224 -3.03 -11.49 -1.92
C GLY A 224 -2.51 -10.26 -1.18
N GLY A 225 -3.02 -10.05 0.05
CA GLY A 225 -2.60 -8.95 0.92
C GLY A 225 -3.00 -7.55 0.44
N GLU A 226 -3.87 -7.45 -0.54
CA GLU A 226 -4.48 -6.17 -0.97
C GLU A 226 -5.75 -5.94 -0.17
N SER A 227 -5.84 -4.80 0.51
CA SER A 227 -7.00 -4.48 1.34
C SER A 227 -8.08 -3.71 0.61
N PHE A 228 -7.70 -2.80 -0.29
CA PHE A 228 -8.63 -1.95 -1.03
C PHE A 228 -8.40 -1.96 -2.55
N GLY A 229 -7.14 -2.03 -2.99
CA GLY A 229 -6.82 -2.05 -4.42
C GLY A 229 -6.92 -0.69 -5.10
N ILE A 230 -6.38 0.37 -4.48
CA ILE A 230 -6.40 1.75 -5.03
C ILE A 230 -5.92 1.81 -6.49
N ILE A 231 -5.06 0.87 -6.91
CA ILE A 231 -4.48 0.85 -8.25
C ILE A 231 -5.46 0.31 -9.33
N LEU A 232 -6.55 -0.33 -8.90
CA LEU A 232 -7.61 -0.84 -9.77
C LEU A 232 -8.66 0.24 -10.06
#